data_c5ae647ff0bbae64fa934d1e9171469f
#
_entry.id   c5ae647ff0bbae64fa934d1e9171469f
#
_cell.length_a   1.000
_cell.length_b   1.000
_cell.length_c   1.000
_cell.angle_alpha   90.00
_cell.angle_beta   90.00
_cell.angle_gamma   90.00
#
_symmetry.space_group_name_H-M   'P 1'
#
loop_
_entity.id
_entity.type
_entity.pdbx_description
1 polymer ?
#
loop_
_entity_poly.entity_id
_entity_poly.type
_entity_poly.pdbx_seq_one_letter_code
_entity_poly.pdbx_strand_id
1 'polypeptide(L)'
;ITTNDPVKIAEDYAMLQHLVDGRMDLTLGRGNTGPVYPWFGKDIRDGIALAVENYALLHELWRSDVVNWQGQHRTPLHGFTATPRPLDGVPPFVWHGSIRSPEIAEQAAYYGDGFFANNISWPAEHYQRLIGLYRKRWEHYGHGAPETAIVGLGGQAFIRKNSQDAKNEFRPY
;
A
#
# COMPACT_ATOMS: atom_id res chain seq x y z
N ILE A 1 3.91 -4.37 -5.26
CA ILE A 1 2.81 -5.23 -5.74
C ILE A 1 2.87 -5.49 -7.24
N THR A 2 3.48 -4.64 -8.04
CA THR A 2 3.49 -4.74 -9.51
C THR A 2 4.32 -5.90 -10.07
N THR A 3 5.33 -6.35 -9.34
CA THR A 3 6.24 -7.46 -9.73
C THR A 3 5.90 -8.78 -9.06
N ASN A 4 4.82 -8.85 -8.30
CA ASN A 4 4.33 -10.05 -7.64
C ASN A 4 2.92 -10.41 -8.12
N ASP A 5 2.59 -11.71 -8.13
CA ASP A 5 1.24 -12.16 -8.41
C ASP A 5 0.33 -11.95 -7.17
N PRO A 6 -0.86 -11.35 -7.34
CA PRO A 6 -1.78 -11.13 -6.22
C PRO A 6 -2.21 -12.40 -5.47
N VAL A 7 -2.31 -13.54 -6.16
CA VAL A 7 -2.62 -14.83 -5.53
C VAL A 7 -1.51 -15.21 -4.54
N LYS A 8 -0.26 -15.12 -5.00
CA LYS A 8 0.89 -15.41 -4.13
C LYS A 8 0.96 -14.47 -2.92
N ILE A 9 0.70 -13.18 -3.14
CA ILE A 9 0.64 -12.21 -2.03
C ILE A 9 -0.49 -12.59 -1.04
N ALA A 10 -1.67 -12.94 -1.55
CA ALA A 10 -2.80 -13.29 -0.72
C ALA A 10 -2.48 -14.47 0.20
N GLU A 11 -1.88 -15.53 -0.35
CA GLU A 11 -1.56 -16.75 0.38
C GLU A 11 -0.37 -16.57 1.34
N ASP A 12 0.72 -15.96 0.87
CA ASP A 12 1.93 -15.74 1.67
C ASP A 12 1.63 -14.87 2.90
N TYR A 13 0.89 -13.77 2.72
CA TYR A 13 0.60 -12.85 3.84
C TYR A 13 -0.52 -13.34 4.75
N ALA A 14 -1.48 -14.13 4.27
CA ALA A 14 -2.40 -14.83 5.13
C ALA A 14 -1.67 -15.89 5.99
N MET A 15 -0.74 -16.66 5.39
CA MET A 15 0.13 -17.58 6.13
C MET A 15 0.96 -16.86 7.20
N LEU A 16 1.59 -15.75 6.83
CA LEU A 16 2.39 -14.96 7.76
C LEU A 16 1.53 -14.40 8.90
N GLN A 17 0.31 -13.95 8.62
CA GLN A 17 -0.63 -13.46 9.62
C GLN A 17 -0.93 -14.52 10.69
N HIS A 18 -1.14 -15.78 10.29
CA HIS A 18 -1.30 -16.90 11.23
C HIS A 18 -0.04 -17.13 12.06
N LEU A 19 1.15 -17.09 11.44
CA LEU A 19 2.43 -17.33 12.15
C LEU A 19 2.73 -16.26 13.22
N VAL A 20 2.29 -15.02 13.00
CA VAL A 20 2.54 -13.91 13.94
C VAL A 20 1.32 -13.55 14.78
N ASP A 21 0.27 -14.37 14.75
CA ASP A 21 -0.96 -14.16 15.51
C ASP A 21 -1.57 -12.77 15.26
N GLY A 22 -1.73 -12.41 13.98
CA GLY A 22 -2.31 -11.14 13.52
C GLY A 22 -1.44 -9.89 13.72
N ARG A 23 -0.26 -10.00 14.35
CA ARG A 23 0.60 -8.85 14.70
C ARG A 23 1.43 -8.38 13.52
N MET A 24 0.77 -7.98 12.45
CA MET A 24 1.42 -7.44 11.25
C MET A 24 0.51 -6.47 10.51
N ASP A 25 1.13 -5.50 9.90
CA ASP A 25 0.56 -4.67 8.84
C ASP A 25 1.31 -4.91 7.54
N LEU A 26 0.67 -4.65 6.41
CA LEU A 26 1.28 -4.80 5.10
C LEU A 26 1.37 -3.45 4.38
N THR A 27 2.59 -2.99 4.09
CA THR A 27 2.78 -1.82 3.24
C THR A 27 2.96 -2.24 1.79
N LEU A 28 2.06 -1.81 0.93
CA LEU A 28 2.10 -2.05 -0.50
C LEU A 28 2.58 -0.81 -1.26
N GLY A 29 3.66 -0.99 -1.99
CA GLY A 29 4.19 0.02 -2.91
C GLY A 29 4.07 -0.43 -4.36
N ARG A 30 3.93 0.54 -5.27
CA ARG A 30 3.97 0.29 -6.72
C ARG A 30 5.36 -0.17 -7.16
N GLY A 31 6.41 0.34 -6.51
CA GLY A 31 7.77 0.25 -7.02
C GLY A 31 8.05 1.33 -8.08
N ASN A 32 9.24 1.90 -8.05
CA ASN A 32 9.65 2.99 -8.95
C ASN A 32 11.01 2.74 -9.61
N THR A 33 11.58 1.55 -9.45
CA THR A 33 12.88 1.17 -10.01
C THR A 33 12.67 0.56 -11.39
N GLY A 34 12.79 1.38 -12.43
CA GLY A 34 12.54 0.99 -13.83
C GLY A 34 13.27 -0.29 -14.26
N PRO A 35 14.59 -0.44 -14.00
CA PRO A 35 15.35 -1.63 -14.40
C PRO A 35 14.87 -2.96 -13.81
N VAL A 36 14.08 -2.94 -12.74
CA VAL A 36 13.56 -4.15 -12.08
C VAL A 36 12.37 -4.76 -12.83
N TYR A 37 11.53 -3.93 -13.45
CA TYR A 37 10.30 -4.40 -14.11
C TYR A 37 10.54 -5.46 -15.20
N PRO A 38 11.51 -5.31 -16.12
CA PRO A 38 11.79 -6.32 -17.13
C PRO A 38 12.18 -7.70 -16.58
N TRP A 39 12.78 -7.77 -15.38
CA TRP A 39 13.12 -9.05 -14.75
C TRP A 39 11.89 -9.90 -14.44
N PHE A 40 10.73 -9.27 -14.32
CA PHE A 40 9.44 -9.91 -14.07
C PHE A 40 8.51 -9.86 -15.29
N GLY A 41 9.05 -9.57 -16.50
CA GLY A 41 8.27 -9.47 -17.72
C GLY A 41 7.25 -8.32 -17.72
N LYS A 42 7.54 -7.23 -16.99
CA LYS A 42 6.66 -6.07 -16.83
C LYS A 42 7.32 -4.81 -17.41
N ASP A 43 6.50 -3.78 -17.65
CA ASP A 43 6.94 -2.44 -18.03
C ASP A 43 6.55 -1.44 -16.93
N ILE A 44 7.49 -0.55 -16.58
CA ILE A 44 7.21 0.48 -15.57
C ILE A 44 6.14 1.48 -16.03
N ARG A 45 5.92 1.63 -17.33
CA ARG A 45 4.86 2.47 -17.89
C ARG A 45 3.48 2.00 -17.48
N ASP A 46 3.30 0.69 -17.30
CA ASP A 46 2.06 0.08 -16.84
C ASP A 46 1.96 0.04 -15.29
N GLY A 47 2.97 0.56 -14.60
CA GLY A 47 3.11 0.38 -13.16
C GLY A 47 1.94 0.87 -12.31
N ILE A 48 1.23 1.93 -12.71
CA ILE A 48 0.01 2.38 -12.01
C ILE A 48 -1.15 1.41 -12.28
N ALA A 49 -1.39 1.06 -13.55
CA ALA A 49 -2.46 0.13 -13.92
C ALA A 49 -2.26 -1.25 -13.26
N LEU A 50 -1.02 -1.76 -13.28
CA LEU A 50 -0.62 -2.98 -12.57
C LEU A 50 -0.88 -2.89 -11.06
N ALA A 51 -0.54 -1.77 -10.43
CA ALA A 51 -0.75 -1.61 -8.99
C ALA A 51 -2.24 -1.59 -8.64
N VAL A 52 -3.04 -0.90 -9.42
CA VAL A 52 -4.50 -0.80 -9.22
C VAL A 52 -5.17 -2.16 -9.44
N GLU A 53 -4.90 -2.82 -10.56
CA GLU A 53 -5.50 -4.13 -10.86
C GLU A 53 -5.06 -5.22 -9.88
N ASN A 54 -3.77 -5.30 -9.58
CA ASN A 54 -3.25 -6.30 -8.65
C ASN A 54 -3.80 -6.11 -7.23
N TYR A 55 -3.99 -4.86 -6.81
CA TYR A 55 -4.58 -4.62 -5.49
C TYR A 55 -6.08 -4.96 -5.46
N ALA A 56 -6.82 -4.63 -6.50
CA ALA A 56 -8.23 -4.99 -6.59
C ALA A 56 -8.42 -6.51 -6.46
N LEU A 57 -7.62 -7.31 -7.18
CA LEU A 57 -7.66 -8.75 -7.06
C LEU A 57 -7.22 -9.25 -5.66
N LEU A 58 -6.15 -8.70 -5.08
CA LEU A 58 -5.71 -9.06 -3.72
C LEU A 58 -6.81 -8.80 -2.69
N HIS A 59 -7.46 -7.64 -2.79
CA HIS A 59 -8.57 -7.28 -1.92
C HIS A 59 -9.74 -8.27 -2.02
N GLU A 60 -10.07 -8.71 -3.24
CA GLU A 60 -11.09 -9.71 -3.50
C GLU A 60 -10.71 -11.09 -2.94
N LEU A 61 -9.47 -11.54 -3.18
CA LEU A 61 -8.96 -12.84 -2.73
C LEU A 61 -9.04 -13.03 -1.21
N TRP A 62 -8.86 -11.98 -0.44
CA TRP A 62 -8.94 -12.06 1.02
C TRP A 62 -10.37 -12.04 1.57
N ARG A 63 -11.33 -11.51 0.83
CA ARG A 63 -12.70 -11.27 1.30
C ARG A 63 -13.73 -12.27 0.75
N SER A 64 -13.45 -12.80 -0.44
CA SER A 64 -14.34 -13.77 -1.10
C SER A 64 -13.80 -15.19 -0.97
N ASP A 65 -14.68 -16.15 -0.67
CA ASP A 65 -14.29 -17.57 -0.58
C ASP A 65 -13.97 -18.15 -1.95
N VAL A 66 -14.68 -17.70 -2.98
CA VAL A 66 -14.47 -18.14 -4.37
C VAL A 66 -14.37 -16.91 -5.26
N VAL A 67 -13.28 -16.82 -5.99
CA VAL A 67 -12.98 -15.69 -6.87
C VAL A 67 -13.01 -16.10 -8.33
N ASN A 68 -13.77 -15.35 -9.12
CA ASN A 68 -13.69 -15.33 -10.57
C ASN A 68 -13.15 -13.98 -11.00
N TRP A 69 -12.04 -13.98 -11.70
CA TRP A 69 -11.33 -12.74 -12.07
C TRP A 69 -11.02 -12.68 -13.54
N GLN A 70 -11.26 -11.52 -14.13
CA GLN A 70 -10.87 -11.19 -15.49
C GLN A 70 -10.21 -9.81 -15.48
N GLY A 71 -8.91 -9.76 -15.68
CA GLY A 71 -8.11 -8.53 -15.72
C GLY A 71 -7.34 -8.40 -17.03
N GLN A 72 -6.51 -7.34 -17.12
CA GLN A 72 -5.65 -7.08 -18.27
C GLN A 72 -4.21 -7.58 -18.08
N HIS A 73 -3.76 -7.65 -16.83
CA HIS A 73 -2.34 -7.86 -16.49
C HIS A 73 -2.01 -9.25 -15.97
N ARG A 74 -3.00 -10.12 -15.85
CA ARG A 74 -2.80 -11.54 -15.51
C ARG A 74 -3.86 -12.44 -16.16
N THR A 75 -3.58 -13.75 -16.18
CA THR A 75 -4.54 -14.77 -16.63
C THR A 75 -5.79 -14.80 -15.74
N PRO A 76 -6.97 -15.07 -16.31
CA PRO A 76 -8.20 -15.19 -15.55
C PRO A 76 -8.14 -16.23 -14.44
N LEU A 77 -8.95 -16.04 -13.38
CA LEU A 77 -9.25 -17.05 -12.37
C LEU A 77 -10.69 -17.52 -12.54
N HIS A 78 -10.90 -18.82 -12.38
CA HIS A 78 -12.22 -19.44 -12.47
C HIS A 78 -12.44 -20.32 -11.23
N GLY A 79 -13.35 -19.90 -10.34
CA GLY A 79 -13.67 -20.63 -9.13
C GLY A 79 -12.48 -20.83 -8.19
N PHE A 80 -11.60 -19.85 -8.09
CA PHE A 80 -10.37 -19.95 -7.29
C PHE A 80 -10.61 -19.57 -5.82
N THR A 81 -10.04 -20.36 -4.92
CA THR A 81 -10.00 -20.06 -3.47
C THR A 81 -8.56 -19.92 -3.00
N ALA A 82 -8.21 -18.76 -2.47
CA ALA A 82 -6.89 -18.54 -1.86
C ALA A 82 -6.81 -19.21 -0.48
N THR A 83 -5.72 -19.94 -0.23
CA THR A 83 -5.50 -20.65 1.05
C THR A 83 -4.07 -20.49 1.55
N PRO A 84 -3.86 -20.25 2.88
CA PRO A 84 -4.91 -20.14 3.91
C PRO A 84 -5.78 -18.90 3.76
N ARG A 85 -6.94 -18.91 4.38
CA ARG A 85 -7.76 -17.70 4.55
C ARG A 85 -7.13 -16.78 5.58
N PRO A 86 -7.41 -15.47 5.55
CA PRO A 86 -6.98 -14.56 6.62
C PRO A 86 -7.40 -15.06 8.02
N LEU A 87 -6.57 -14.80 9.02
CA LEU A 87 -6.81 -15.17 10.41
C LEU A 87 -8.17 -14.61 10.88
N ASP A 88 -9.02 -15.48 11.43
CA ASP A 88 -10.39 -15.17 11.88
C ASP A 88 -11.26 -14.48 10.79
N GLY A 89 -10.92 -14.65 9.52
CA GLY A 89 -11.60 -14.00 8.39
C GLY A 89 -11.28 -12.51 8.25
N VAL A 90 -10.35 -11.98 9.02
CA VAL A 90 -9.96 -10.56 9.00
C VAL A 90 -8.69 -10.37 8.17
N PRO A 91 -8.75 -9.70 7.01
CA PRO A 91 -7.56 -9.43 6.21
C PRO A 91 -6.50 -8.64 6.98
N PRO A 92 -5.20 -8.85 6.65
CA PRO A 92 -4.14 -7.98 7.16
C PRO A 92 -4.44 -6.51 6.86
N PHE A 93 -4.11 -5.61 7.80
CA PHE A 93 -4.25 -4.18 7.57
C PHE A 93 -3.24 -3.71 6.50
N VAL A 94 -3.70 -2.91 5.55
CA VAL A 94 -2.90 -2.47 4.42
C VAL A 94 -2.61 -0.98 4.49
N TRP A 95 -1.34 -0.63 4.25
CA TRP A 95 -0.85 0.71 4.00
C TRP A 95 -0.53 0.87 2.51
N HIS A 96 -1.09 1.89 1.88
CA HIS A 96 -0.71 2.28 0.52
C HIS A 96 0.39 3.34 0.58
N GLY A 97 1.60 2.95 0.20
CA GLY A 97 2.76 3.85 0.20
C GLY A 97 2.84 4.71 -1.06
N SER A 98 2.91 6.03 -0.89
CA SER A 98 3.15 6.94 -2.02
C SER A 98 4.02 8.12 -1.62
N ILE A 99 4.87 8.55 -2.57
CA ILE A 99 5.63 9.80 -2.48
C ILE A 99 4.87 10.93 -3.17
N ARG A 100 4.19 10.66 -4.31
CA ARG A 100 3.65 11.71 -5.17
C ARG A 100 2.37 11.36 -5.94
N SER A 101 1.91 10.12 -5.91
CA SER A 101 0.79 9.68 -6.76
C SER A 101 -0.55 9.91 -6.06
N PRO A 102 -1.38 10.87 -6.53
CA PRO A 102 -2.72 11.08 -5.99
C PRO A 102 -3.63 9.87 -6.22
N GLU A 103 -3.38 9.07 -7.28
CA GLU A 103 -4.12 7.84 -7.58
C GLU A 103 -3.98 6.81 -6.46
N ILE A 104 -2.80 6.74 -5.81
CA ILE A 104 -2.58 5.84 -4.68
C ILE A 104 -3.28 6.33 -3.41
N ALA A 105 -3.31 7.66 -3.19
CA ALA A 105 -4.08 8.25 -2.09
C ALA A 105 -5.59 8.00 -2.27
N GLU A 106 -6.08 8.14 -3.51
CA GLU A 106 -7.47 7.81 -3.89
C GLU A 106 -7.77 6.32 -3.64
N GLN A 107 -6.88 5.42 -4.08
CA GLN A 107 -7.04 3.98 -3.90
C GLN A 107 -7.10 3.60 -2.42
N ALA A 108 -6.20 4.13 -1.59
CA ALA A 108 -6.22 3.91 -0.15
C ALA A 108 -7.57 4.30 0.46
N ALA A 109 -8.06 5.49 0.11
CA ALA A 109 -9.35 5.98 0.57
C ALA A 109 -10.52 5.13 0.08
N TYR A 110 -10.49 4.70 -1.20
CA TYR A 110 -11.55 3.87 -1.79
C TYR A 110 -11.77 2.57 -1.01
N TYR A 111 -10.67 1.91 -0.62
CA TYR A 111 -10.73 0.63 0.09
C TYR A 111 -10.85 0.76 1.63
N GLY A 112 -10.75 1.97 2.18
CA GLY A 112 -10.73 2.17 3.63
C GLY A 112 -9.41 1.75 4.28
N ASP A 113 -8.33 1.74 3.51
CA ASP A 113 -6.99 1.37 3.94
C ASP A 113 -6.17 2.58 4.42
N GLY A 114 -5.04 2.33 5.10
CA GLY A 114 -4.12 3.38 5.53
C GLY A 114 -3.36 4.01 4.36
N PHE A 115 -3.13 5.32 4.42
CA PHE A 115 -2.27 6.03 3.48
C PHE A 115 -0.93 6.37 4.13
N PHE A 116 0.17 5.84 3.57
CA PHE A 116 1.52 6.09 4.06
C PHE A 116 2.25 7.07 3.14
N ALA A 117 2.39 8.31 3.60
CA ALA A 117 3.10 9.35 2.88
C ALA A 117 4.61 9.30 3.19
N ASN A 118 5.43 8.88 2.24
CA ASN A 118 6.88 8.88 2.37
C ASN A 118 7.45 10.29 2.21
N ASN A 119 7.61 10.98 3.33
CA ASN A 119 8.13 12.36 3.39
C ASN A 119 9.67 12.38 3.31
N ILE A 120 10.21 12.11 2.12
CA ILE A 120 11.66 12.00 1.92
C ILE A 120 12.23 13.15 1.09
N SER A 121 11.53 13.61 0.04
CA SER A 121 12.14 14.42 -1.01
C SER A 121 11.34 15.66 -1.42
N TRP A 122 10.15 15.85 -0.90
CA TRP A 122 9.26 16.94 -1.30
C TRP A 122 8.94 17.88 -0.14
N PRO A 123 8.59 19.15 -0.41
CA PRO A 123 8.16 20.09 0.62
C PRO A 123 6.90 19.61 1.37
N ALA A 124 6.73 20.08 2.60
CA ALA A 124 5.59 19.71 3.46
C ALA A 124 4.22 19.95 2.80
N GLU A 125 4.10 21.02 2.02
CA GLU A 125 2.87 21.41 1.32
C GLU A 125 2.42 20.36 0.30
N HIS A 126 3.39 19.63 -0.30
CA HIS A 126 3.07 18.52 -1.21
C HIS A 126 2.35 17.38 -0.45
N TYR A 127 2.88 16.99 0.69
CA TYR A 127 2.28 15.93 1.52
C TYR A 127 0.95 16.37 2.15
N GLN A 128 0.84 17.64 2.54
CA GLN A 128 -0.43 18.20 3.02
C GLN A 128 -1.53 18.09 1.96
N ARG A 129 -1.22 18.34 0.67
CA ARG A 129 -2.19 18.16 -0.42
C ARG A 129 -2.59 16.70 -0.61
N LEU A 130 -1.64 15.76 -0.61
CA LEU A 130 -1.93 14.33 -0.76
C LEU A 130 -2.75 13.79 0.42
N ILE A 131 -2.40 14.15 1.64
CA ILE A 131 -3.14 13.75 2.85
C ILE A 131 -4.53 14.42 2.86
N GLY A 132 -4.63 15.67 2.45
CA GLY A 132 -5.90 16.36 2.31
C GLY A 132 -6.83 15.71 1.29
N LEU A 133 -6.27 15.26 0.14
CA LEU A 133 -6.99 14.46 -0.85
C LEU A 133 -7.49 13.15 -0.23
N TYR A 134 -6.59 12.38 0.38
CA TYR A 134 -6.92 11.10 1.01
C TYR A 134 -8.05 11.25 2.04
N ARG A 135 -7.96 12.23 2.95
CA ARG A 135 -8.97 12.48 3.97
C ARG A 135 -10.34 12.87 3.40
N LYS A 136 -10.34 13.72 2.38
CA LYS A 136 -11.56 14.10 1.67
C LYS A 136 -12.22 12.91 0.99
N ARG A 137 -11.41 12.01 0.40
CA ARG A 137 -11.90 10.80 -0.26
C ARG A 137 -12.35 9.73 0.73
N TRP A 138 -11.68 9.61 1.86
CA TRP A 138 -12.10 8.77 2.99
C TRP A 138 -13.54 9.06 3.42
N GLU A 139 -13.85 10.32 3.65
CA GLU A 139 -15.21 10.77 3.96
C GLU A 139 -16.17 10.51 2.80
N HIS A 140 -15.76 10.81 1.57
CA HIS A 140 -16.58 10.60 0.37
C HIS A 140 -16.98 9.13 0.18
N TYR A 141 -16.11 8.19 0.49
CA TYR A 141 -16.38 6.76 0.41
C TYR A 141 -17.07 6.18 1.66
N GLY A 142 -17.39 7.01 2.63
CA GLY A 142 -18.22 6.64 3.78
C GLY A 142 -17.46 5.93 4.91
N HIS A 143 -16.14 6.04 4.97
CA HIS A 143 -15.33 5.41 6.03
C HIS A 143 -15.30 6.21 7.34
N GLY A 144 -15.92 7.37 7.39
CA GLY A 144 -16.03 8.22 8.58
C GLY A 144 -15.55 9.65 8.34
N ALA A 145 -15.45 10.41 9.43
CA ALA A 145 -14.96 11.79 9.36
C ALA A 145 -13.49 11.86 8.90
N PRO A 146 -13.05 12.93 8.21
CA PRO A 146 -11.70 13.06 7.67
C PRO A 146 -10.58 12.87 8.70
N GLU A 147 -10.85 13.21 9.96
CA GLU A 147 -9.89 13.09 11.08
C GLU A 147 -9.66 11.64 11.49
N THR A 148 -10.59 10.74 11.20
CA THR A 148 -10.47 9.30 11.50
C THR A 148 -9.62 8.56 10.47
N ALA A 149 -9.31 9.20 9.34
CA ALA A 149 -8.51 8.62 8.28
C ALA A 149 -7.08 8.30 8.75
N ILE A 150 -6.65 7.07 8.50
CA ILE A 150 -5.40 6.51 9.05
C ILE A 150 -4.22 6.94 8.19
N VAL A 151 -3.38 7.84 8.71
CA VAL A 151 -2.22 8.41 8.01
C VAL A 151 -0.93 7.99 8.68
N GLY A 152 -0.02 7.41 7.90
CA GLY A 152 1.36 7.16 8.26
C GLY A 152 2.29 8.17 7.57
N LEU A 153 3.37 8.54 8.26
CA LEU A 153 4.43 9.39 7.71
C LEU A 153 5.78 8.69 7.86
N GLY A 154 6.52 8.57 6.76
CA GLY A 154 7.91 8.16 6.77
C GLY A 154 8.84 9.37 6.65
N GLY A 155 9.97 9.32 7.34
CA GLY A 155 10.98 10.37 7.27
C GLY A 155 12.33 9.89 7.76
N GLN A 156 13.37 10.66 7.48
CA GLN A 156 14.70 10.41 7.99
C GLN A 156 14.79 10.87 9.46
N ALA A 157 15.47 10.09 10.29
CA ALA A 157 15.71 10.44 11.67
C ALA A 157 17.21 10.43 11.97
N PHE A 158 17.65 11.42 12.73
CA PHE A 158 19.02 11.53 13.21
C PHE A 158 19.02 11.85 14.70
N ILE A 159 19.65 10.99 15.48
CA ILE A 159 19.55 11.04 16.95
C ILE A 159 20.93 11.25 17.58
N ARG A 160 21.02 12.17 18.54
CA ARG A 160 22.17 12.41 19.42
C ARG A 160 21.68 12.59 20.85
N LYS A 161 22.61 12.54 21.79
CA LYS A 161 22.30 12.81 23.24
C LYS A 161 21.76 14.21 23.44
N ASN A 162 22.28 15.18 22.68
CA ASN A 162 21.89 16.58 22.72
C ASN A 162 21.21 16.97 21.42
N SER A 163 20.03 17.59 21.50
CA SER A 163 19.27 18.01 20.34
C SER A 163 19.99 19.07 19.49
N GLN A 164 20.80 19.93 20.10
CA GLN A 164 21.56 20.94 19.36
C GLN A 164 22.70 20.30 18.55
N ASP A 165 23.37 19.29 19.11
CA ASP A 165 24.39 18.52 18.40
C ASP A 165 23.78 17.77 17.21
N ALA A 166 22.60 17.16 17.40
CA ALA A 166 21.86 16.53 16.30
C ALA A 166 21.58 17.50 15.16
N LYS A 167 21.10 18.70 15.48
CA LYS A 167 20.82 19.75 14.47
C LYS A 167 22.08 20.22 13.74
N ASN A 168 23.15 20.45 14.48
CA ASN A 168 24.41 20.95 13.92
C ASN A 168 25.06 19.93 13.00
N GLU A 169 25.08 18.66 13.40
CA GLU A 169 25.68 17.58 12.61
C GLU A 169 24.84 17.21 11.39
N PHE A 170 23.50 17.23 11.49
CA PHE A 170 22.60 16.84 10.38
C PHE A 170 22.37 17.97 9.37
N ARG A 171 22.54 19.24 9.75
CA ARG A 171 22.24 20.40 8.90
C ARG A 171 22.96 20.44 7.55
N PRO A 172 24.17 19.89 7.37
CA PRO A 172 24.85 19.85 6.07
C PRO A 172 24.25 18.85 5.07
N TYR A 173 23.38 17.97 5.48
CA TYR A 173 22.76 16.90 4.67
C TYR A 173 21.28 17.15 4.43
#